data_6681fb0fcbaef9df4641edf657b84bbe
#
_entry.id   6681fb0fcbaef9df4641edf657b84bbe
#
_cell.length_a   1.000
_cell.length_b   1.000
_cell.length_c   1.000
_cell.angle_alpha   90.00
_cell.angle_beta   90.00
_cell.angle_gamma   90.00
#
_symmetry.space_group_name_H-M   'P 1'
#
loop_
_entity.id
_entity.type
_entity.pdbx_description
1 polymer ?
#
loop_
_entity_poly.entity_id
_entity_poly.type
_entity_poly.pdbx_seq_one_letter_code
_entity_poly.pdbx_strand_id
1 'polypeptide(L)'
;MKKNILLSLTIIVLALSVTIQSCKKDDIDKNSEDNKEVNNMQNIDNEYFECINGINVKLDNSYDFGERNASEWLYFETRNDYTNAIEQLSSDVDDAISSFESALSFSSMRVSKTDKQRESINIDDDVLASLLNNEGRIRIGEYVFQIDASNDMLLVYSTDGSAKVQCFSTDDNVFDILDGTDTKNRSRGCDAKNKLKDIYFNGSYIDCKVVYQKAGIYFSLLSKISENVYGGSNSLHLYCNGFGNNDNYFVKNNESIVNTIEPYSESGYDKSYKYRPYQGIKKLERFHFSTYFNVTDDVNHRELGTFSLRIDCGA
;
A
#
# COMPACT_ATOMS: atom_id res chain seq x y z
N MET A 1 35.04 30.07 26.81
CA MET A 1 33.97 29.10 26.57
C MET A 1 32.97 29.41 25.41
N LYS A 2 33.07 30.52 24.66
CA LYS A 2 32.16 30.86 23.56
C LYS A 2 32.59 30.41 22.16
N LYS A 3 33.85 30.00 21.95
CA LYS A 3 34.37 29.56 20.62
C LYS A 3 34.01 28.13 20.23
N ASN A 4 33.74 27.24 21.18
CA ASN A 4 33.46 25.81 20.88
C ASN A 4 31.99 25.53 20.49
N ILE A 5 31.08 26.46 20.81
CA ILE A 5 29.66 26.33 20.47
C ILE A 5 29.42 26.64 18.98
N LEU A 6 30.21 27.58 18.42
CA LEU A 6 30.06 27.95 17.01
C LEU A 6 30.54 26.86 16.03
N LEU A 7 31.54 26.06 16.43
CA LEU A 7 32.08 24.99 15.61
C LEU A 7 31.12 23.78 15.56
N SER A 8 30.40 23.53 16.65
CA SER A 8 29.41 22.44 16.73
C SER A 8 28.16 22.75 15.92
N LEU A 9 27.73 24.00 15.83
CA LEU A 9 26.57 24.40 15.01
C LEU A 9 26.86 24.31 13.51
N THR A 10 28.10 24.62 13.08
CA THR A 10 28.50 24.57 11.67
C THR A 10 28.59 23.14 11.16
N ILE A 11 29.00 22.19 12.00
CA ILE A 11 29.05 20.75 11.62
C ILE A 11 27.64 20.15 11.49
N ILE A 12 26.70 20.56 12.34
CA ILE A 12 25.30 20.10 12.27
C ILE A 12 24.59 20.64 11.01
N VAL A 13 24.89 21.89 10.61
CA VAL A 13 24.31 22.46 9.37
C VAL A 13 24.89 21.82 8.12
N LEU A 14 26.16 21.39 8.12
CA LEU A 14 26.76 20.67 6.97
C LEU A 14 26.26 19.22 6.88
N ALA A 15 25.94 18.57 7.99
CA ALA A 15 25.41 17.19 7.97
C ALA A 15 23.95 17.13 7.51
N LEU A 16 23.18 18.20 7.67
CA LEU A 16 21.78 18.30 7.20
C LEU A 16 21.66 18.67 5.72
N SER A 17 22.74 19.14 5.08
CA SER A 17 22.69 19.53 3.67
C SER A 17 22.97 18.40 2.66
N VAL A 18 23.25 17.17 3.12
CA VAL A 18 23.62 16.04 2.24
C VAL A 18 22.45 15.06 2.01
N THR A 19 21.31 15.24 2.69
CA THR A 19 20.19 14.28 2.61
C THR A 19 18.93 14.80 1.93
N ILE A 20 18.96 15.98 1.33
CA ILE A 20 17.86 16.42 0.47
C ILE A 20 18.32 16.28 -0.98
N GLN A 21 18.28 15.04 -1.49
CA GLN A 21 18.17 14.80 -2.93
C GLN A 21 16.76 15.18 -3.33
N SER A 22 16.53 16.49 -3.41
CA SER A 22 15.31 17.11 -3.92
C SER A 22 15.11 16.63 -5.35
N CYS A 23 13.99 16.03 -5.67
CA CYS A 23 13.51 15.90 -7.03
C CYS A 23 13.35 17.30 -7.63
N LYS A 24 14.41 17.85 -8.19
CA LYS A 24 14.35 19.07 -8.99
C LYS A 24 13.95 18.69 -10.41
N LYS A 25 12.93 19.37 -10.88
CA LYS A 25 12.45 19.35 -12.25
C LYS A 25 13.50 20.06 -13.11
N ASP A 26 14.39 19.31 -13.77
CA ASP A 26 15.32 19.88 -14.73
C ASP A 26 14.71 19.81 -16.12
N ASP A 27 14.65 20.98 -16.76
CA ASP A 27 14.25 21.16 -18.14
C ASP A 27 15.26 20.47 -19.08
N ILE A 28 14.73 19.86 -20.12
CA ILE A 28 15.40 19.05 -21.12
C ILE A 28 16.26 19.92 -22.03
N ASP A 29 17.58 19.77 -21.99
CA ASP A 29 18.45 20.17 -23.10
C ASP A 29 18.95 18.90 -23.83
N LYS A 30 18.70 18.93 -25.17
CA LYS A 30 19.15 17.90 -26.10
C LYS A 30 20.63 18.15 -26.46
N ASN A 31 21.43 17.11 -26.43
CA ASN A 31 22.48 16.66 -27.38
C ASN A 31 23.68 16.07 -26.68
N SER A 32 23.96 14.79 -26.95
CA SER A 32 25.21 14.37 -27.58
C SER A 32 25.25 12.84 -27.75
N GLU A 33 25.46 12.45 -28.99
CA GLU A 33 25.80 11.09 -29.39
C GLU A 33 27.21 10.74 -28.86
N ASP A 34 27.35 9.56 -28.30
CA ASP A 34 28.63 8.83 -28.35
C ASP A 34 28.39 7.31 -28.29
N ASN A 35 28.70 6.66 -29.39
CA ASN A 35 28.68 5.21 -29.60
C ASN A 35 29.76 4.53 -28.73
N LYS A 36 29.33 3.58 -27.91
CA LYS A 36 30.18 2.47 -27.44
C LYS A 36 29.47 1.15 -27.66
N GLU A 37 29.97 0.40 -28.67
CA GLU A 37 29.67 -1.02 -28.80
C GLU A 37 30.08 -1.77 -27.52
N VAL A 38 29.12 -2.32 -26.83
CA VAL A 38 29.30 -3.32 -25.77
C VAL A 38 28.83 -4.65 -26.32
N ASN A 39 29.76 -5.54 -26.60
CA ASN A 39 29.47 -6.94 -26.87
C ASN A 39 28.81 -7.58 -25.66
N ASN A 40 27.48 -7.71 -25.70
CA ASN A 40 26.73 -8.51 -24.77
C ASN A 40 26.51 -9.90 -25.35
N MET A 41 27.23 -10.88 -24.80
CA MET A 41 26.81 -12.27 -24.84
C MET A 41 25.42 -12.34 -24.12
N GLN A 42 24.37 -12.46 -24.91
CA GLN A 42 23.04 -12.78 -24.41
C GLN A 42 23.05 -14.22 -23.89
N ASN A 43 23.14 -14.37 -22.57
CA ASN A 43 22.54 -15.51 -21.91
C ASN A 43 21.03 -15.26 -21.99
N ILE A 44 20.38 -15.88 -22.96
CA ILE A 44 18.91 -15.98 -23.00
C ILE A 44 18.57 -17.11 -22.03
N ASP A 45 18.62 -16.81 -20.73
CA ASP A 45 17.86 -17.57 -19.76
C ASP A 45 16.39 -17.24 -20.06
N ASN A 46 15.67 -18.26 -20.57
CA ASN A 46 14.22 -18.22 -20.72
C ASN A 46 13.62 -18.12 -19.29
N GLU A 47 13.55 -16.91 -18.77
CA GLU A 47 12.89 -16.63 -17.49
C GLU A 47 11.38 -16.76 -17.66
N TYR A 48 10.87 -17.94 -17.34
CA TYR A 48 9.44 -18.22 -17.37
C TYR A 48 8.73 -17.50 -16.21
N PHE A 49 7.64 -16.82 -16.52
CA PHE A 49 6.69 -16.40 -15.52
C PHE A 49 6.02 -17.63 -14.90
N GLU A 50 5.87 -17.61 -13.59
CA GLU A 50 5.13 -18.65 -12.88
C GLU A 50 3.65 -18.27 -12.83
N CYS A 51 2.77 -19.24 -13.06
CA CYS A 51 1.33 -19.07 -12.90
C CYS A 51 0.91 -19.66 -11.55
N ILE A 52 0.81 -18.81 -10.53
CA ILE A 52 0.45 -19.20 -9.17
C ILE A 52 -1.00 -18.79 -8.91
N ASN A 53 -1.90 -19.75 -8.75
CA ASN A 53 -3.33 -19.50 -8.55
C ASN A 53 -3.94 -18.55 -9.60
N GLY A 54 -3.49 -18.63 -10.86
CA GLY A 54 -3.93 -17.75 -11.94
C GLY A 54 -3.21 -16.39 -12.01
N ILE A 55 -2.22 -16.14 -11.15
CA ILE A 55 -1.39 -14.94 -11.15
C ILE A 55 -0.10 -15.21 -11.92
N ASN A 56 0.13 -14.48 -13.02
CA ASN A 56 1.38 -14.53 -13.78
C ASN A 56 2.40 -13.58 -13.15
N VAL A 57 3.45 -14.13 -12.56
CA VAL A 57 4.45 -13.36 -11.82
C VAL A 57 5.79 -14.08 -11.80
N LYS A 58 6.88 -13.36 -11.64
CA LYS A 58 8.20 -13.91 -11.31
C LYS A 58 8.92 -13.03 -10.30
N LEU A 59 9.98 -13.56 -9.69
CA LEU A 59 10.93 -12.75 -8.94
C LEU A 59 11.94 -12.08 -9.89
N ASP A 60 12.30 -10.84 -9.59
CA ASP A 60 13.25 -10.06 -10.38
C ASP A 60 14.19 -9.27 -9.46
N ASN A 61 15.42 -9.09 -9.89
CA ASN A 61 16.45 -8.28 -9.26
C ASN A 61 17.33 -7.58 -10.31
N SER A 62 16.84 -7.48 -11.54
CA SER A 62 17.62 -7.03 -12.69
C SER A 62 17.99 -5.55 -12.69
N TYR A 63 17.26 -4.72 -11.91
CA TYR A 63 17.54 -3.29 -11.83
C TYR A 63 18.59 -3.00 -10.75
N ASP A 64 19.69 -2.32 -11.16
CA ASP A 64 20.77 -1.96 -10.25
C ASP A 64 20.47 -0.63 -9.53
N PHE A 65 20.12 -0.72 -8.25
CA PHE A 65 19.97 0.45 -7.36
C PHE A 65 21.29 0.94 -6.77
N GLY A 66 22.44 0.35 -7.15
CA GLY A 66 23.74 0.62 -6.54
C GLY A 66 23.89 0.06 -5.11
N GLU A 67 22.98 -0.77 -4.68
CA GLU A 67 22.97 -1.39 -3.36
C GLU A 67 23.67 -2.75 -3.40
N ARG A 68 24.54 -3.04 -2.40
CA ARG A 68 25.10 -4.38 -2.22
C ARG A 68 24.00 -5.28 -1.61
N ASN A 69 23.56 -6.30 -2.31
CA ASN A 69 22.50 -7.25 -1.93
C ASN A 69 21.08 -6.64 -1.97
N ALA A 70 20.69 -6.10 -3.11
CA ALA A 70 19.28 -5.72 -3.34
C ALA A 70 18.39 -6.96 -3.18
N SER A 71 17.29 -6.83 -2.39
CA SER A 71 16.29 -7.88 -2.25
C SER A 71 15.55 -8.05 -3.57
N GLU A 72 15.16 -9.29 -3.90
CA GLU A 72 14.27 -9.56 -5.02
C GLU A 72 12.90 -8.88 -4.81
N TRP A 73 12.23 -8.57 -5.90
CA TRP A 73 10.87 -8.02 -5.92
C TRP A 73 10.02 -8.79 -6.92
N LEU A 74 8.70 -8.66 -6.78
CA LEU A 74 7.75 -9.23 -7.74
C LEU A 74 7.80 -8.46 -9.05
N TYR A 75 7.77 -9.20 -10.16
CA TYR A 75 7.65 -8.66 -11.51
C TYR A 75 6.40 -9.19 -12.20
N PHE A 76 5.51 -8.29 -12.59
CA PHE A 76 4.35 -8.52 -13.43
C PHE A 76 4.65 -8.00 -14.84
N GLU A 77 4.50 -8.86 -15.85
CA GLU A 77 4.83 -8.50 -17.22
C GLU A 77 3.94 -7.36 -17.73
N THR A 78 2.68 -7.37 -17.33
CA THR A 78 1.70 -6.35 -17.73
C THR A 78 0.97 -5.77 -16.52
N ARG A 79 0.35 -4.58 -16.73
CA ARG A 79 -0.56 -4.00 -15.75
C ARG A 79 -1.79 -4.90 -15.50
N ASN A 80 -2.23 -5.66 -16.52
CA ASN A 80 -3.34 -6.60 -16.36
C ASN A 80 -2.97 -7.75 -15.42
N ASP A 81 -1.76 -8.30 -15.50
CA ASP A 81 -1.29 -9.34 -14.57
C ASP A 81 -1.25 -8.81 -13.13
N TYR A 82 -0.78 -7.56 -12.95
CA TYR A 82 -0.80 -6.90 -11.64
C TYR A 82 -2.23 -6.68 -11.12
N THR A 83 -3.15 -6.22 -11.97
CA THR A 83 -4.56 -6.01 -11.58
C THR A 83 -5.21 -7.34 -11.22
N ASN A 84 -4.97 -8.39 -12.01
CA ASN A 84 -5.45 -9.74 -11.71
C ASN A 84 -4.90 -10.26 -10.37
N ALA A 85 -3.62 -9.99 -10.06
CA ALA A 85 -3.04 -10.35 -8.76
C ALA A 85 -3.78 -9.66 -7.61
N ILE A 86 -4.07 -8.36 -7.72
CA ILE A 86 -4.86 -7.64 -6.72
C ILE A 86 -6.22 -8.30 -6.51
N GLU A 87 -6.93 -8.65 -7.58
CA GLU A 87 -8.25 -9.27 -7.52
C GLU A 87 -8.20 -10.65 -6.87
N GLN A 88 -7.26 -11.51 -7.28
CA GLN A 88 -7.11 -12.86 -6.73
C GLN A 88 -6.72 -12.86 -5.24
N LEU A 89 -5.78 -12.01 -4.86
CA LEU A 89 -5.34 -11.89 -3.46
C LEU A 89 -6.38 -11.24 -2.54
N SER A 90 -7.42 -10.62 -3.12
CA SER A 90 -8.49 -9.96 -2.36
C SER A 90 -9.71 -10.86 -2.13
N SER A 91 -9.83 -11.97 -2.84
CA SER A 91 -11.03 -12.84 -2.80
C SER A 91 -11.15 -13.66 -1.51
N ASP A 92 -10.02 -14.09 -0.94
CA ASP A 92 -9.93 -14.78 0.36
C ASP A 92 -8.57 -14.42 0.98
N VAL A 93 -8.54 -13.27 1.63
CA VAL A 93 -7.31 -12.49 1.84
C VAL A 93 -6.22 -13.27 2.57
N ASP A 94 -6.53 -13.93 3.68
CA ASP A 94 -5.47 -14.49 4.51
C ASP A 94 -4.90 -15.79 3.93
N ASP A 95 -5.75 -16.66 3.37
CA ASP A 95 -5.34 -17.94 2.78
C ASP A 95 -4.73 -17.73 1.39
N ALA A 96 -5.33 -16.88 0.55
CA ALA A 96 -4.83 -16.58 -0.79
C ALA A 96 -3.44 -15.93 -0.75
N ILE A 97 -3.23 -14.93 0.12
CA ILE A 97 -1.94 -14.26 0.28
C ILE A 97 -0.89 -15.23 0.82
N SER A 98 -1.21 -16.01 1.86
CA SER A 98 -0.25 -16.94 2.45
C SER A 98 0.18 -18.04 1.49
N SER A 99 -0.75 -18.54 0.68
CA SER A 99 -0.48 -19.52 -0.39
C SER A 99 0.41 -18.93 -1.48
N PHE A 100 0.14 -17.70 -1.90
CA PHE A 100 0.90 -16.97 -2.91
C PHE A 100 2.35 -16.73 -2.47
N GLU A 101 2.56 -16.18 -1.28
CA GLU A 101 3.89 -15.92 -0.73
C GLU A 101 4.71 -17.21 -0.54
N SER A 102 4.05 -18.27 -0.07
CA SER A 102 4.69 -19.58 0.13
C SER A 102 5.13 -20.23 -1.18
N ALA A 103 4.31 -20.13 -2.22
CA ALA A 103 4.60 -20.72 -3.53
C ALA A 103 5.83 -20.07 -4.18
N LEU A 104 5.96 -18.74 -4.06
CA LEU A 104 7.10 -17.99 -4.61
C LEU A 104 8.36 -18.01 -3.73
N SER A 105 8.27 -18.48 -2.48
CA SER A 105 9.32 -18.28 -1.47
C SER A 105 9.69 -16.79 -1.30
N PHE A 106 8.74 -15.91 -1.54
CA PHE A 106 8.92 -14.46 -1.55
C PHE A 106 8.81 -13.86 -0.15
N SER A 107 9.82 -13.10 0.24
CA SER A 107 9.80 -12.35 1.51
C SER A 107 9.15 -10.98 1.32
N SER A 108 7.82 -10.97 1.33
CA SER A 108 7.04 -9.73 1.19
C SER A 108 7.19 -8.79 2.39
N MET A 109 6.77 -7.54 2.22
CA MET A 109 6.68 -6.59 3.33
C MET A 109 5.69 -7.07 4.41
N ARG A 110 4.64 -7.83 4.04
CA ARG A 110 3.68 -8.40 4.99
C ARG A 110 4.34 -9.42 5.93
N VAL A 111 5.24 -10.25 5.41
CA VAL A 111 5.98 -11.25 6.19
C VAL A 111 7.12 -10.62 6.97
N SER A 112 7.85 -9.68 6.36
CA SER A 112 9.06 -9.09 6.93
C SER A 112 8.79 -8.00 7.98
N LYS A 113 7.59 -7.39 8.00
CA LYS A 113 7.21 -6.32 8.93
C LYS A 113 5.92 -6.67 9.68
N THR A 114 5.89 -6.38 10.97
CA THR A 114 4.66 -6.46 11.77
C THR A 114 3.64 -5.41 11.33
N ASP A 115 2.36 -5.62 11.62
CA ASP A 115 1.28 -4.65 11.37
C ASP A 115 1.63 -3.26 11.91
N LYS A 116 2.16 -3.19 13.12
CA LYS A 116 2.57 -1.93 13.74
C LYS A 116 3.68 -1.20 12.97
N GLN A 117 4.66 -1.96 12.44
CA GLN A 117 5.72 -1.39 11.60
C GLN A 117 5.17 -0.88 10.27
N ARG A 118 4.27 -1.65 9.63
CA ARG A 118 3.61 -1.26 8.37
C ARG A 118 2.72 -0.02 8.58
N GLU A 119 1.98 0.04 9.67
CA GLU A 119 1.19 1.23 10.02
C GLU A 119 2.05 2.48 10.21
N SER A 120 3.26 2.35 10.74
CA SER A 120 4.17 3.50 10.93
C SER A 120 4.69 4.09 9.63
N ILE A 121 4.63 3.32 8.54
CA ILE A 121 4.99 3.74 7.18
C ILE A 121 3.77 3.85 6.25
N ASN A 122 2.56 3.94 6.81
CA ASN A 122 1.29 4.09 6.09
C ASN A 122 0.99 2.98 5.06
N ILE A 123 1.42 1.74 5.31
CA ILE A 123 1.05 0.55 4.52
C ILE A 123 0.21 -0.36 5.42
N ASP A 124 -1.08 -0.08 5.46
CA ASP A 124 -2.05 -0.75 6.32
C ASP A 124 -2.72 -1.97 5.65
N ASP A 125 -2.70 -2.02 4.33
CA ASP A 125 -3.38 -3.05 3.54
C ASP A 125 -2.47 -4.26 3.29
N ASP A 126 -2.95 -5.46 3.67
CA ASP A 126 -2.18 -6.70 3.55
C ASP A 126 -1.97 -7.13 2.09
N VAL A 127 -2.93 -6.84 1.19
CA VAL A 127 -2.77 -7.10 -0.25
C VAL A 127 -1.63 -6.28 -0.82
N LEU A 128 -1.61 -4.97 -0.55
CA LEU A 128 -0.48 -4.14 -0.97
C LEU A 128 0.83 -4.63 -0.35
N ALA A 129 0.84 -4.92 0.95
CA ALA A 129 2.04 -5.36 1.66
C ALA A 129 2.58 -6.71 1.15
N SER A 130 1.71 -7.60 0.66
CA SER A 130 2.11 -8.89 0.07
C SER A 130 2.73 -8.76 -1.32
N LEU A 131 2.42 -7.68 -2.04
CA LEU A 131 2.95 -7.39 -3.37
C LEU A 131 4.29 -6.62 -3.35
N LEU A 132 4.68 -6.08 -2.22
CA LEU A 132 5.91 -5.31 -2.06
C LEU A 132 6.99 -6.12 -1.34
N ASN A 133 8.25 -5.96 -1.77
CA ASN A 133 9.36 -6.44 -0.98
C ASN A 133 9.61 -5.54 0.26
N ASN A 134 10.59 -5.88 1.09
CA ASN A 134 10.86 -5.16 2.33
C ASN A 134 11.21 -3.68 2.15
N GLU A 135 11.74 -3.28 1.00
CA GLU A 135 12.08 -1.91 0.60
C GLU A 135 10.91 -1.16 -0.05
N GLY A 136 9.74 -1.79 -0.20
CA GLY A 136 8.57 -1.21 -0.84
C GLY A 136 8.62 -1.24 -2.37
N ARG A 137 9.35 -2.19 -2.97
CA ARG A 137 9.59 -2.28 -4.42
C ARG A 137 8.72 -3.36 -5.07
N ILE A 138 8.34 -3.08 -6.33
CA ILE A 138 7.61 -3.97 -7.23
C ILE A 138 7.91 -3.55 -8.68
N ARG A 139 7.97 -4.50 -9.63
CA ARG A 139 8.09 -4.20 -11.05
C ARG A 139 6.79 -4.52 -11.78
N ILE A 140 6.35 -3.59 -12.63
CA ILE A 140 5.17 -3.76 -13.48
C ILE A 140 5.54 -3.24 -14.88
N GLY A 141 5.60 -4.16 -15.84
CA GLY A 141 6.08 -3.86 -17.19
C GLY A 141 7.51 -3.34 -17.19
N GLU A 142 7.71 -2.19 -17.80
CA GLU A 142 9.01 -1.51 -17.95
C GLU A 142 9.40 -0.63 -16.75
N TYR A 143 8.60 -0.59 -15.69
CA TYR A 143 8.85 0.29 -14.55
C TYR A 143 9.06 -0.50 -13.26
N VAL A 144 10.08 -0.12 -12.49
CA VAL A 144 10.19 -0.48 -11.07
C VAL A 144 9.63 0.66 -10.23
N PHE A 145 8.67 0.35 -9.39
CA PHE A 145 8.03 1.27 -8.47
C PHE A 145 8.62 1.05 -7.07
N GLN A 146 8.94 2.13 -6.38
CA GLN A 146 9.32 2.10 -4.97
C GLN A 146 8.44 3.04 -4.18
N ILE A 147 7.67 2.49 -3.25
CA ILE A 147 6.73 3.23 -2.41
C ILE A 147 7.44 3.69 -1.14
N ASP A 148 7.53 4.99 -0.95
CA ASP A 148 7.89 5.64 0.31
C ASP A 148 6.64 6.30 0.90
N ALA A 149 5.75 5.49 1.44
CA ALA A 149 4.46 5.95 1.94
C ALA A 149 4.60 6.84 3.20
N SER A 150 5.73 6.75 3.92
CA SER A 150 6.01 7.64 5.06
C SER A 150 6.23 9.09 4.63
N ASN A 151 6.72 9.29 3.40
CA ASN A 151 6.93 10.61 2.79
C ASN A 151 5.88 10.95 1.72
N ASP A 152 4.80 10.17 1.60
CA ASP A 152 3.77 10.31 0.58
C ASP A 152 4.34 10.32 -0.86
N MET A 153 5.40 9.54 -1.10
CA MET A 153 6.11 9.49 -2.38
C MET A 153 6.07 8.12 -3.02
N LEU A 154 5.99 8.11 -4.35
CA LEU A 154 6.23 6.97 -5.22
C LEU A 154 7.35 7.31 -6.19
N LEU A 155 8.44 6.56 -6.14
CA LEU A 155 9.54 6.66 -7.10
C LEU A 155 9.32 5.65 -8.24
N VAL A 156 9.52 6.09 -9.46
CA VAL A 156 9.36 5.27 -10.68
C VAL A 156 10.67 5.27 -11.44
N TYR A 157 11.20 4.10 -11.65
CA TYR A 157 12.45 3.83 -12.37
C TYR A 157 12.14 3.12 -13.68
N SER A 158 12.56 3.67 -14.82
CA SER A 158 12.44 2.98 -16.10
C SER A 158 13.54 1.94 -16.25
N THR A 159 13.20 0.76 -16.77
CA THR A 159 14.17 -0.33 -17.02
C THR A 159 14.80 -0.27 -18.41
N ASP A 160 14.48 0.77 -19.22
CA ASP A 160 15.04 0.99 -20.56
C ASP A 160 16.47 1.53 -20.59
N GLY A 161 17.13 1.62 -19.41
CA GLY A 161 18.47 2.17 -19.26
C GLY A 161 18.53 3.69 -19.17
N SER A 162 17.38 4.37 -19.23
CA SER A 162 17.32 5.79 -18.89
C SER A 162 17.49 5.93 -17.37
N ALA A 163 18.56 6.56 -16.93
CA ALA A 163 18.81 6.80 -15.48
C ALA A 163 17.80 7.80 -14.86
N LYS A 164 16.61 7.96 -15.44
CA LYS A 164 15.62 8.92 -14.97
C LYS A 164 14.71 8.31 -13.92
N VAL A 165 14.78 8.88 -12.73
CA VAL A 165 13.81 8.61 -11.66
C VAL A 165 12.72 9.67 -11.72
N GLN A 166 11.46 9.24 -11.79
CA GLN A 166 10.31 10.12 -11.69
C GLN A 166 9.72 10.02 -10.29
N CYS A 167 9.35 11.17 -9.70
CA CYS A 167 8.72 11.24 -8.38
C CYS A 167 7.27 11.66 -8.52
N PHE A 168 6.39 10.90 -7.87
CA PHE A 168 4.96 11.14 -7.79
C PHE A 168 4.51 11.18 -6.33
N SER A 169 3.34 11.76 -6.07
CA SER A 169 2.66 11.57 -4.80
C SER A 169 2.00 10.18 -4.76
N THR A 170 1.94 9.55 -3.60
CA THR A 170 1.11 8.35 -3.41
C THR A 170 -0.37 8.61 -3.67
N ASP A 171 -0.78 9.88 -3.69
CA ASP A 171 -2.13 10.33 -4.02
C ASP A 171 -2.36 10.56 -5.54
N ASP A 172 -1.33 10.47 -6.36
CA ASP A 172 -1.45 10.53 -7.82
C ASP A 172 -1.95 9.19 -8.39
N ASN A 173 -2.69 9.20 -9.49
CA ASN A 173 -2.98 8.01 -10.28
C ASN A 173 -1.85 7.79 -11.29
N VAL A 174 -0.76 7.16 -10.86
CA VAL A 174 0.51 7.16 -11.59
C VAL A 174 0.41 6.43 -12.92
N PHE A 175 -0.38 5.38 -13.02
CA PHE A 175 -0.59 4.70 -14.30
C PHE A 175 -1.23 5.60 -15.35
N ASP A 176 -2.25 6.38 -14.96
CA ASP A 176 -2.92 7.30 -15.90
C ASP A 176 -1.98 8.46 -16.29
N ILE A 177 -1.10 8.89 -15.38
CA ILE A 177 -0.09 9.91 -15.69
C ILE A 177 0.98 9.39 -16.66
N LEU A 178 1.47 8.16 -16.46
CA LEU A 178 2.44 7.53 -17.35
C LEU A 178 1.87 7.30 -18.75
N ASP A 179 0.57 6.97 -18.84
CA ASP A 179 -0.17 6.83 -20.11
C ASP A 179 -0.52 8.18 -20.77
N GLY A 180 -0.27 9.30 -20.09
CA GLY A 180 -0.64 10.64 -20.57
C GLY A 180 -2.16 10.92 -20.58
N THR A 181 -2.94 10.10 -19.88
CA THR A 181 -4.42 10.21 -19.79
C THR A 181 -4.88 11.05 -18.61
N ASP A 182 -4.02 11.27 -17.61
CA ASP A 182 -4.31 12.16 -16.47
C ASP A 182 -3.36 13.36 -16.46
N THR A 183 -3.95 14.55 -16.30
CA THR A 183 -3.22 15.77 -15.97
C THR A 183 -3.28 15.89 -14.45
N LYS A 184 -2.13 15.93 -13.77
CA LYS A 184 -1.93 16.06 -12.32
C LYS A 184 -3.03 16.88 -11.62
N ASN A 185 -4.21 16.29 -11.44
CA ASN A 185 -5.27 16.90 -10.66
C ASN A 185 -4.92 16.65 -9.19
N ARG A 186 -4.50 17.70 -8.49
CA ARG A 186 -4.35 17.67 -7.04
C ARG A 186 -5.72 17.31 -6.45
N SER A 187 -5.82 16.12 -5.86
CA SER A 187 -7.03 15.74 -5.15
C SER A 187 -7.31 16.74 -4.02
N ARG A 188 -8.57 17.00 -3.81
CA ARG A 188 -9.05 17.59 -2.57
C ARG A 188 -8.66 16.63 -1.44
N GLY A 189 -8.22 17.15 -0.31
CA GLY A 189 -7.78 16.33 0.82
C GLY A 189 -8.83 15.27 1.17
N CYS A 190 -8.43 14.01 1.06
CA CYS A 190 -9.23 12.88 1.52
C CYS A 190 -8.73 12.47 2.90
N ASP A 191 -9.64 12.13 3.80
CA ASP A 191 -9.28 11.46 5.04
C ASP A 191 -8.59 10.14 4.70
N ALA A 192 -7.36 9.96 5.15
CA ALA A 192 -6.62 8.73 4.88
C ALA A 192 -6.95 7.63 5.89
N LYS A 193 -7.23 8.00 7.16
CA LYS A 193 -7.33 7.02 8.23
C LYS A 193 -8.10 7.59 9.44
N ASN A 194 -8.97 6.75 10.00
CA ASN A 194 -9.54 6.95 11.33
C ASN A 194 -9.38 5.64 12.13
N LYS A 195 -8.92 5.74 13.39
CA LYS A 195 -8.63 4.57 14.22
C LYS A 195 -8.86 4.83 15.70
N LEU A 196 -9.29 3.76 16.38
CA LEU A 196 -9.26 3.63 17.84
C LEU A 196 -8.30 2.49 18.17
N LYS A 197 -7.40 2.70 19.11
CA LYS A 197 -6.39 1.74 19.51
C LYS A 197 -6.39 1.51 21.01
N ASP A 198 -5.86 0.34 21.37
CA ASP A 198 -5.59 -0.04 22.76
C ASP A 198 -6.85 0.04 23.65
N ILE A 199 -8.04 -0.26 23.10
CA ILE A 199 -9.28 -0.30 23.87
C ILE A 199 -9.26 -1.61 24.66
N TYR A 200 -9.25 -1.50 25.98
CA TYR A 200 -9.10 -2.68 26.86
C TYR A 200 -10.42 -3.30 27.23
N PHE A 201 -10.59 -4.60 26.91
CA PHE A 201 -11.74 -5.43 27.34
C PHE A 201 -11.27 -6.82 27.76
N ASN A 202 -11.72 -7.30 28.92
CA ASN A 202 -11.54 -8.69 29.40
C ASN A 202 -10.11 -9.24 29.23
N GLY A 203 -9.08 -8.45 29.55
CA GLY A 203 -7.69 -8.91 29.44
C GLY A 203 -7.06 -8.74 28.07
N SER A 204 -7.78 -8.20 27.09
CA SER A 204 -7.31 -8.00 25.72
C SER A 204 -7.38 -6.54 25.30
N TYR A 205 -6.52 -6.16 24.35
CA TYR A 205 -6.58 -4.87 23.67
C TYR A 205 -7.20 -5.02 22.29
N ILE A 206 -8.18 -4.17 21.99
CA ILE A 206 -8.90 -4.14 20.72
C ILE A 206 -8.47 -2.91 19.93
N ASP A 207 -8.15 -3.10 18.66
CA ASP A 207 -7.88 -2.06 17.69
C ASP A 207 -8.96 -2.06 16.60
N CYS A 208 -9.54 -0.88 16.33
CA CYS A 208 -10.50 -0.66 15.23
C CYS A 208 -9.93 0.40 14.29
N LYS A 209 -10.03 0.19 12.98
CA LYS A 209 -9.62 1.19 11.99
C LYS A 209 -10.45 1.14 10.71
N VAL A 210 -10.60 2.30 10.08
CA VAL A 210 -10.98 2.47 8.69
C VAL A 210 -9.87 3.26 7.98
N VAL A 211 -9.50 2.82 6.78
CA VAL A 211 -8.33 3.34 6.05
C VAL A 211 -8.67 3.51 4.58
N TYR A 212 -8.25 4.62 3.99
CA TYR A 212 -8.05 4.75 2.57
C TYR A 212 -6.56 4.60 2.27
N GLN A 213 -6.16 3.42 1.78
CA GLN A 213 -4.79 3.14 1.36
C GLN A 213 -4.52 3.83 0.04
N LYS A 214 -3.41 4.56 -0.05
CA LYS A 214 -2.95 5.26 -1.25
C LYS A 214 -1.49 4.93 -1.48
N ALA A 215 -1.15 4.48 -2.69
CA ALA A 215 0.21 4.13 -3.05
C ALA A 215 0.57 4.50 -4.51
N GLY A 216 -0.24 5.32 -5.17
CA GLY A 216 -0.02 5.74 -6.55
C GLY A 216 -0.34 4.68 -7.61
N ILE A 217 -0.06 3.43 -7.31
CA ILE A 217 -0.34 2.24 -8.15
C ILE A 217 -1.35 1.28 -7.53
N TYR A 218 -1.74 1.52 -6.27
CA TYR A 218 -2.73 0.74 -5.52
C TYR A 218 -3.56 1.65 -4.62
N PHE A 219 -4.88 1.44 -4.61
CA PHE A 219 -5.83 2.16 -3.78
C PHE A 219 -6.85 1.19 -3.19
N SER A 220 -7.16 1.31 -1.90
CA SER A 220 -8.24 0.52 -1.28
C SER A 220 -8.94 1.26 -0.15
N LEU A 221 -10.21 0.90 0.08
CA LEU A 221 -10.92 1.19 1.32
C LEU A 221 -10.89 -0.07 2.19
N LEU A 222 -10.44 0.06 3.43
CA LEU A 222 -10.27 -1.05 4.36
C LEU A 222 -10.89 -0.71 5.71
N SER A 223 -11.65 -1.64 6.24
CA SER A 223 -12.09 -1.65 7.63
C SER A 223 -11.49 -2.87 8.33
N LYS A 224 -11.01 -2.72 9.57
CA LYS A 224 -10.44 -3.80 10.37
C LYS A 224 -10.77 -3.63 11.84
N ILE A 225 -11.17 -4.73 12.47
CA ILE A 225 -11.14 -4.90 13.93
C ILE A 225 -10.16 -6.03 14.25
N SER A 226 -9.35 -5.87 15.28
CA SER A 226 -8.41 -6.90 15.72
C SER A 226 -8.22 -6.89 17.22
N GLU A 227 -7.94 -8.07 17.76
CA GLU A 227 -7.64 -8.31 19.16
C GLU A 227 -6.17 -8.73 19.35
N ASN A 228 -5.46 -8.04 20.24
CA ASN A 228 -4.15 -8.45 20.70
C ASN A 228 -4.34 -9.32 21.95
N VAL A 229 -4.19 -10.63 21.81
CA VAL A 229 -4.62 -11.61 22.81
C VAL A 229 -3.62 -11.75 23.96
N TYR A 230 -4.14 -11.57 25.18
CA TYR A 230 -3.58 -12.13 26.40
C TYR A 230 -4.58 -13.08 27.11
N GLY A 231 -5.43 -13.79 26.34
CA GLY A 231 -6.34 -14.81 26.89
C GLY A 231 -7.81 -14.38 26.96
N GLY A 232 -8.24 -13.43 26.16
CA GLY A 232 -9.63 -12.98 26.12
C GLY A 232 -10.57 -13.93 25.39
N SER A 233 -11.81 -13.98 25.83
CA SER A 233 -12.96 -14.66 25.19
C SER A 233 -13.92 -13.62 24.61
N ASN A 234 -13.39 -12.67 23.85
CA ASN A 234 -14.20 -11.65 23.20
C ASN A 234 -14.65 -12.13 21.83
N SER A 235 -15.92 -11.86 21.47
CA SER A 235 -16.37 -11.95 20.09
C SER A 235 -16.28 -10.58 19.45
N LEU A 236 -15.64 -10.52 18.29
CA LEU A 236 -15.47 -9.31 17.51
C LEU A 236 -16.53 -9.26 16.41
N HIS A 237 -17.12 -8.08 16.19
CA HIS A 237 -18.10 -7.86 15.15
C HIS A 237 -17.75 -6.63 14.32
N LEU A 238 -17.82 -6.77 13.00
CA LEU A 238 -17.62 -5.71 12.03
C LEU A 238 -18.85 -5.60 11.14
N TYR A 239 -19.43 -4.40 11.07
CA TYR A 239 -20.64 -4.13 10.28
C TYR A 239 -20.41 -2.91 9.37
N CYS A 240 -20.77 -3.05 8.10
CA CYS A 240 -20.81 -1.96 7.13
C CYS A 240 -22.22 -1.93 6.51
N ASN A 241 -22.86 -0.77 6.47
CA ASN A 241 -24.22 -0.58 5.92
C ASN A 241 -25.34 -1.46 6.55
N GLY A 242 -25.12 -2.04 7.74
CA GLY A 242 -26.05 -3.00 8.33
C GLY A 242 -27.15 -2.43 9.25
N PHE A 243 -27.05 -1.17 9.69
CA PHE A 243 -27.98 -0.59 10.69
C PHE A 243 -28.70 0.68 10.20
N GLY A 244 -29.27 0.63 8.98
CA GLY A 244 -30.18 1.69 8.51
C GLY A 244 -29.50 2.90 7.85
N ASN A 245 -28.18 2.94 7.75
CA ASN A 245 -27.42 3.93 6.99
C ASN A 245 -26.76 3.25 5.79
N ASN A 246 -27.44 3.29 4.64
CA ASN A 246 -26.90 2.81 3.37
C ASN A 246 -26.16 3.93 2.60
N ASP A 247 -25.47 4.81 3.32
CA ASP A 247 -24.87 6.02 2.74
C ASP A 247 -23.41 5.80 2.29
N ASN A 248 -22.87 4.60 2.49
CA ASN A 248 -21.50 4.28 2.08
C ASN A 248 -21.43 4.12 0.56
N TYR A 249 -20.50 4.86 -0.06
CA TYR A 249 -20.29 4.84 -1.50
C TYR A 249 -18.83 5.19 -1.84
N PHE A 250 -18.46 4.93 -3.09
CA PHE A 250 -17.25 5.46 -3.69
C PHE A 250 -17.45 5.79 -5.18
N VAL A 251 -16.62 6.70 -5.69
CA VAL A 251 -16.53 7.08 -7.09
C VAL A 251 -15.07 7.03 -7.50
N LYS A 252 -14.76 6.28 -8.55
CA LYS A 252 -13.39 6.19 -9.07
C LYS A 252 -13.05 7.44 -9.87
N ASN A 253 -11.78 7.81 -9.89
CA ASN A 253 -11.29 8.93 -10.66
C ASN A 253 -11.67 8.81 -12.16
N ASN A 254 -12.11 9.92 -12.75
CA ASN A 254 -12.58 9.99 -14.13
C ASN A 254 -13.84 9.12 -14.44
N GLU A 255 -14.58 8.70 -13.42
CA GLU A 255 -15.85 8.00 -13.58
C GLU A 255 -16.99 8.83 -12.98
N SER A 256 -18.17 8.79 -13.59
CA SER A 256 -19.37 9.44 -13.06
C SER A 256 -20.25 8.47 -12.25
N ILE A 257 -19.89 7.20 -12.21
CA ILE A 257 -20.66 6.14 -11.58
C ILE A 257 -20.41 6.16 -10.08
N VAL A 258 -21.50 6.30 -9.31
CA VAL A 258 -21.49 6.11 -7.86
C VAL A 258 -21.66 4.63 -7.58
N ASN A 259 -20.65 4.03 -6.96
CA ASN A 259 -20.68 2.64 -6.53
C ASN A 259 -21.16 2.59 -5.07
N THR A 260 -22.33 2.05 -4.82
CA THR A 260 -22.82 1.79 -3.47
C THR A 260 -22.03 0.65 -2.86
N ILE A 261 -21.59 0.82 -1.60
CA ILE A 261 -20.93 -0.25 -0.85
C ILE A 261 -22.01 -1.19 -0.32
N GLU A 262 -21.92 -2.47 -0.67
CA GLU A 262 -22.87 -3.47 -0.23
C GLU A 262 -22.81 -3.68 1.30
N PRO A 263 -23.96 -4.04 1.92
CA PRO A 263 -23.98 -4.41 3.32
C PRO A 263 -23.04 -5.59 3.60
N TYR A 264 -22.26 -5.45 4.66
CA TYR A 264 -21.34 -6.48 5.12
C TYR A 264 -21.45 -6.65 6.62
N SER A 265 -21.42 -7.90 7.06
CA SER A 265 -21.41 -8.25 8.48
C SER A 265 -20.56 -9.50 8.68
N GLU A 266 -19.61 -9.42 9.58
CA GLU A 266 -18.79 -10.55 10.01
C GLU A 266 -18.61 -10.51 11.52
N SER A 267 -18.65 -11.68 12.15
CA SER A 267 -18.53 -11.80 13.61
C SER A 267 -18.05 -13.17 14.01
N GLY A 268 -17.38 -13.25 15.16
CA GLY A 268 -16.90 -14.50 15.76
C GLY A 268 -15.71 -14.29 16.68
N TYR A 269 -14.95 -15.38 16.86
CA TYR A 269 -13.86 -15.49 17.82
C TYR A 269 -12.48 -15.37 17.19
N ASP A 270 -12.41 -15.07 15.89
CA ASP A 270 -11.14 -14.86 15.23
C ASP A 270 -10.47 -13.59 15.74
N LYS A 271 -9.14 -13.59 15.74
CA LYS A 271 -8.35 -12.46 16.23
C LYS A 271 -8.48 -11.19 15.43
N SER A 272 -9.06 -11.27 14.22
CA SER A 272 -9.31 -10.09 13.40
C SER A 272 -10.34 -10.37 12.31
N TYR A 273 -11.14 -9.34 12.02
CA TYR A 273 -12.02 -9.29 10.85
C TYR A 273 -11.66 -8.08 10.01
N LYS A 274 -11.76 -8.26 8.69
CA LYS A 274 -11.41 -7.24 7.69
C LYS A 274 -12.48 -7.17 6.63
N TYR A 275 -12.83 -5.96 6.21
CA TYR A 275 -13.70 -5.72 5.06
C TYR A 275 -13.07 -4.72 4.11
N ARG A 276 -13.03 -5.06 2.83
CA ARG A 276 -12.41 -4.24 1.78
C ARG A 276 -13.39 -4.04 0.63
N PRO A 277 -14.26 -3.01 0.70
CA PRO A 277 -15.27 -2.76 -0.33
C PRO A 277 -14.68 -2.26 -1.65
N TYR A 278 -13.46 -1.76 -1.62
CA TYR A 278 -12.74 -1.31 -2.80
C TYR A 278 -11.26 -1.63 -2.70
N GLN A 279 -10.72 -2.16 -3.80
CA GLN A 279 -9.29 -2.23 -4.10
C GLN A 279 -9.08 -2.13 -5.62
N GLY A 280 -7.91 -1.65 -6.04
CA GLY A 280 -7.56 -1.56 -7.44
C GLY A 280 -6.48 -0.52 -7.73
N ILE A 281 -6.24 -0.30 -9.01
CA ILE A 281 -5.20 0.61 -9.50
C ILE A 281 -5.72 2.03 -9.74
N LYS A 282 -7.03 2.28 -9.65
CA LYS A 282 -7.62 3.59 -9.84
C LYS A 282 -7.85 4.29 -8.49
N LYS A 283 -7.42 5.53 -8.41
CA LYS A 283 -7.70 6.40 -7.28
C LYS A 283 -9.21 6.64 -7.12
N LEU A 284 -9.65 6.85 -5.89
CA LEU A 284 -11.01 7.34 -5.62
C LEU A 284 -11.04 8.88 -5.65
N GLU A 285 -12.02 9.42 -6.37
CA GLU A 285 -12.29 10.87 -6.42
C GLU A 285 -13.14 11.33 -5.23
N ARG A 286 -14.15 10.52 -4.90
CA ARG A 286 -15.06 10.76 -3.78
C ARG A 286 -15.42 9.46 -3.11
N PHE A 287 -15.60 9.49 -1.80
CA PHE A 287 -16.17 8.38 -1.04
C PHE A 287 -16.73 8.86 0.31
N HIS A 288 -17.66 8.09 0.80
CA HIS A 288 -18.10 8.06 2.18
C HIS A 288 -17.99 6.63 2.67
N PHE A 289 -17.17 6.38 3.70
CA PHE A 289 -16.96 5.05 4.23
C PHE A 289 -16.99 5.06 5.75
N SER A 290 -18.02 4.43 6.31
CA SER A 290 -18.25 4.33 7.73
C SER A 290 -18.50 2.88 8.12
N THR A 291 -17.96 2.46 9.25
CA THR A 291 -18.04 1.10 9.78
C THR A 291 -18.36 1.12 11.26
N TYR A 292 -19.22 0.21 11.68
CA TYR A 292 -19.53 -0.06 13.08
C TYR A 292 -18.76 -1.29 13.54
N PHE A 293 -18.19 -1.19 14.72
CA PHE A 293 -17.49 -2.27 15.41
C PHE A 293 -18.19 -2.52 16.75
N ASN A 294 -18.38 -3.79 17.06
CA ASN A 294 -18.95 -4.18 18.36
C ASN A 294 -18.07 -5.28 18.95
N VAL A 295 -17.88 -5.23 20.25
CA VAL A 295 -17.16 -6.23 21.05
C VAL A 295 -18.09 -6.77 22.10
N THR A 296 -18.24 -8.09 22.16
CA THR A 296 -19.09 -8.78 23.13
C THR A 296 -18.27 -9.75 23.99
N ASP A 297 -18.65 -9.88 25.24
CA ASP A 297 -18.17 -10.92 26.13
C ASP A 297 -19.05 -12.17 25.95
N ASP A 298 -18.46 -13.23 25.43
CA ASP A 298 -19.22 -14.44 25.15
C ASP A 298 -19.59 -15.26 26.36
N VAL A 299 -18.79 -15.17 27.40
CA VAL A 299 -19.07 -15.90 28.65
C VAL A 299 -20.34 -15.36 29.31
N ASN A 300 -20.51 -14.05 29.26
CA ASN A 300 -21.63 -13.36 29.92
C ASN A 300 -22.68 -12.83 28.92
N HIS A 301 -22.50 -13.05 27.63
CA HIS A 301 -23.36 -12.52 26.54
C HIS A 301 -23.63 -11.01 26.67
N ARG A 302 -22.60 -10.26 27.08
CA ARG A 302 -22.68 -8.85 27.35
C ARG A 302 -21.96 -8.04 26.30
N GLU A 303 -22.60 -7.02 25.77
CA GLU A 303 -21.93 -6.00 24.96
C GLU A 303 -20.93 -5.24 25.82
N LEU A 304 -19.66 -5.19 25.35
CA LEU A 304 -18.57 -4.49 26.02
C LEU A 304 -18.38 -3.10 25.45
N GLY A 305 -18.58 -2.94 24.15
CA GLY A 305 -18.49 -1.64 23.50
C GLY A 305 -18.87 -1.67 22.02
N THR A 306 -19.42 -0.54 21.57
CA THR A 306 -19.74 -0.27 20.16
C THR A 306 -19.05 1.01 19.72
N PHE A 307 -18.41 0.96 18.57
CA PHE A 307 -17.63 2.07 18.01
C PHE A 307 -18.04 2.31 16.56
N SER A 308 -18.07 3.57 16.15
CA SER A 308 -18.24 3.95 14.75
C SER A 308 -17.04 4.75 14.28
N LEU A 309 -16.42 4.31 13.19
CA LEU A 309 -15.34 5.04 12.53
C LEU A 309 -15.75 5.40 11.10
N ARG A 310 -15.32 6.57 10.65
CA ARG A 310 -15.66 7.11 9.34
C ARG A 310 -14.48 7.84 8.73
N ILE A 311 -14.36 7.72 7.40
CA ILE A 311 -13.49 8.53 6.55
C ILE A 311 -14.26 9.03 5.33
N ASP A 312 -13.91 10.20 4.84
CA ASP A 312 -14.58 10.89 3.72
C ASP A 312 -13.58 11.46 2.73
N CYS A 313 -14.03 11.61 1.49
CA CYS A 313 -13.32 12.31 0.43
C CYS A 313 -14.29 13.06 -0.47
N GLY A 314 -13.96 14.30 -0.81
CA GLY A 314 -14.69 15.06 -1.81
C GLY A 314 -16.10 15.49 -1.39
N ALA A 315 -16.32 15.74 -0.08
CA ALA A 315 -17.54 16.34 0.44
C ALA A 315 -17.69 17.81 0.05
#